data_61195d3cc114bc31bd691f533da829ff
#
_entry.id   61195d3cc114bc31bd691f533da829ff
#
_cell.length_a   1.000
_cell.length_b   1.000
_cell.length_c   1.000
_cell.angle_alpha   90.00
_cell.angle_beta   90.00
_cell.angle_gamma   90.00
#
_symmetry.space_group_name_H-M   'P 1'
#
loop_
_entity.id
_entity.type
_entity.pdbx_description
1 polymer ?
#
loop_
_entity_poly.entity_id
_entity_poly.type
_entity_poly.pdbx_seq_one_letter_code
_entity_poly.pdbx_strand_id
1 'polypeptide(L)'
;MEDAASELIQAVQERDAERVRRLLAENPALAETRKDGASLLLMARYQNDRAMTDALRSTGRRLDVFEAAAFDDANRLRELLSEDPRLATAWSPDGFTALHLAAFFGGADGAAVLLDGGADPDVYSRNDFQVAPIHSAAAGREAVARLLVARGAKVNVAQRHGWTPLHSAAQNGHAQLVDALLAAGADPNATNEGGVTAADLARKGGHQAIVDRLAAEAARPQ
;
A
#
# COMPACT_ATOMS: atom_id res chain seq x y z
N MET A 1 31.58 10.80 9.37
CA MET A 1 30.18 10.79 8.89
C MET A 1 29.75 9.40 8.41
N GLU A 2 30.54 8.69 7.62
CA GLU A 2 30.22 7.31 7.22
C GLU A 2 30.01 6.34 8.38
N ASP A 3 30.81 6.48 9.45
CA ASP A 3 30.72 5.64 10.64
C ASP A 3 29.39 5.83 11.39
N ALA A 4 28.95 7.08 11.60
CA ALA A 4 27.68 7.36 12.29
C ALA A 4 26.45 6.94 11.48
N ALA A 5 26.48 7.04 10.15
CA ALA A 5 25.40 6.55 9.28
C ALA A 5 25.32 5.01 9.33
N SER A 6 26.46 4.33 9.30
CA SER A 6 26.56 2.88 9.45
C SER A 6 26.05 2.43 10.81
N GLU A 7 26.39 3.17 11.87
CA GLU A 7 25.91 2.90 13.21
C GLU A 7 24.39 3.07 13.34
N LEU A 8 23.80 4.11 12.70
CA LEU A 8 22.36 4.28 12.66
C LEU A 8 21.66 3.13 11.92
N ILE A 9 22.20 2.72 10.75
CA ILE A 9 21.66 1.59 9.99
C ILE A 9 21.68 0.32 10.85
N GLN A 10 22.78 0.06 11.55
CA GLN A 10 22.90 -1.09 12.44
C GLN A 10 21.88 -1.04 13.57
N ALA A 11 21.71 0.12 14.24
CA ALA A 11 20.72 0.29 15.31
C ALA A 11 19.29 0.03 14.83
N VAL A 12 18.96 0.47 13.60
CA VAL A 12 17.65 0.19 12.98
C VAL A 12 17.47 -1.31 12.71
N GLN A 13 18.52 -2.00 12.23
CA GLN A 13 18.47 -3.45 11.97
C GLN A 13 18.34 -4.28 13.24
N GLU A 14 18.99 -3.84 14.32
CA GLU A 14 18.92 -4.44 15.66
C GLU A 14 17.63 -4.08 16.41
N ARG A 15 16.79 -3.21 15.84
CA ARG A 15 15.56 -2.68 16.43
C ARG A 15 15.78 -1.95 17.76
N ASP A 16 16.93 -1.31 17.90
CA ASP A 16 17.29 -0.53 19.08
C ASP A 16 16.83 0.93 18.93
N ALA A 17 15.55 1.18 19.22
CA ALA A 17 14.94 2.51 19.10
C ALA A 17 15.60 3.54 20.06
N GLU A 18 16.12 3.13 21.21
CA GLU A 18 16.81 4.04 22.14
C GLU A 18 18.16 4.50 21.59
N ARG A 19 18.92 3.58 20.99
CA ARG A 19 20.16 3.91 20.31
C ARG A 19 19.90 4.84 19.12
N VAL A 20 18.83 4.60 18.34
CA VAL A 20 18.41 5.48 17.24
C VAL A 20 18.09 6.88 17.77
N ARG A 21 17.30 7.01 18.85
CA ARG A 21 16.97 8.32 19.43
C ARG A 21 18.22 9.08 19.86
N ARG A 22 19.17 8.41 20.52
CA ARG A 22 20.43 9.01 20.95
C ARG A 22 21.25 9.52 19.77
N LEU A 23 21.46 8.69 18.74
CA LEU A 23 22.21 9.05 17.54
C LEU A 23 21.57 10.25 16.81
N LEU A 24 20.25 10.26 16.69
CA LEU A 24 19.51 11.35 16.05
C LEU A 24 19.48 12.63 16.90
N ALA A 25 19.53 12.53 18.24
CA ALA A 25 19.65 13.70 19.12
C ALA A 25 21.05 14.34 19.02
N GLU A 26 22.11 13.54 18.89
CA GLU A 26 23.47 14.00 18.68
C GLU A 26 23.68 14.58 17.28
N ASN A 27 23.07 13.97 16.26
CA ASN A 27 23.18 14.40 14.87
C ASN A 27 21.86 14.21 14.12
N PRO A 28 20.95 15.20 14.12
CA PRO A 28 19.67 15.13 13.43
C PRO A 28 19.76 14.89 11.91
N ALA A 29 20.86 15.27 11.27
CA ALA A 29 21.07 15.07 9.84
C ALA A 29 21.15 13.57 9.45
N LEU A 30 21.44 12.69 10.40
CA LEU A 30 21.42 11.25 10.19
C LEU A 30 20.01 10.72 9.82
N ALA A 31 18.95 11.47 10.11
CA ALA A 31 17.60 11.10 9.69
C ALA A 31 17.42 10.98 8.17
N GLU A 32 18.32 11.57 7.38
CA GLU A 32 18.35 11.44 5.92
C GLU A 32 19.11 10.19 5.43
N THR A 33 19.69 9.42 6.37
CA THR A 33 20.41 8.19 6.01
C THR A 33 19.49 7.21 5.30
N ARG A 34 20.02 6.61 4.23
CA ARG A 34 19.35 5.57 3.45
C ARG A 34 20.20 4.32 3.41
N LYS A 35 19.56 3.16 3.38
CA LYS A 35 20.22 1.88 3.16
C LYS A 35 19.84 1.37 1.77
N ASP A 36 20.84 1.19 0.89
CA ASP A 36 20.63 0.76 -0.50
C ASP A 36 19.60 1.64 -1.24
N GLY A 37 19.60 2.95 -0.95
CA GLY A 37 18.65 3.92 -1.46
C GLY A 37 17.30 3.95 -0.73
N ALA A 38 16.97 2.94 0.06
CA ALA A 38 15.72 2.86 0.80
C ALA A 38 15.74 3.71 2.07
N SER A 39 14.62 4.33 2.40
CA SER A 39 14.42 5.09 3.64
C SER A 39 14.39 4.16 4.84
N LEU A 40 15.17 4.49 5.90
CA LEU A 40 15.11 3.77 7.17
C LEU A 40 13.72 3.88 7.82
N LEU A 41 13.02 4.99 7.61
CA LEU A 41 11.66 5.20 8.11
C LEU A 41 10.66 4.24 7.45
N LEU A 42 10.75 4.04 6.12
CA LEU A 42 9.93 3.04 5.43
C LEU A 42 10.28 1.61 5.85
N MET A 43 11.56 1.31 6.07
CA MET A 43 11.98 0.01 6.60
C MET A 43 11.33 -0.29 7.95
N ALA A 44 11.31 0.68 8.88
CA ALA A 44 10.63 0.55 10.17
C ALA A 44 9.10 0.38 10.00
N ARG A 45 8.52 1.08 9.03
CA ARG A 45 7.09 0.99 8.68
C ARG A 45 6.73 -0.40 8.15
N TYR A 46 7.54 -0.98 7.26
CA TYR A 46 7.36 -2.35 6.77
C TYR A 46 7.44 -3.40 7.88
N GLN A 47 8.29 -3.18 8.87
CA GLN A 47 8.43 -4.06 10.03
C GLN A 47 7.34 -3.86 11.08
N ASN A 48 6.41 -2.90 10.88
CA ASN A 48 5.41 -2.48 11.84
C ASN A 48 6.01 -2.11 13.21
N ASP A 49 7.25 -1.57 13.19
CA ASP A 49 7.94 -1.15 14.40
C ASP A 49 7.60 0.31 14.74
N ARG A 50 6.63 0.46 15.63
CA ARG A 50 6.14 1.77 16.05
C ARG A 50 7.21 2.57 16.80
N ALA A 51 7.94 1.94 17.72
CA ALA A 51 8.96 2.63 18.53
C ALA A 51 10.08 3.17 17.64
N MET A 52 10.50 2.39 16.65
CA MET A 52 11.49 2.78 15.64
C MET A 52 10.96 3.88 14.73
N THR A 53 9.72 3.75 14.26
CA THR A 53 9.05 4.76 13.42
C THR A 53 8.98 6.11 14.14
N ASP A 54 8.58 6.11 15.42
CA ASP A 54 8.49 7.32 16.25
C ASP A 54 9.88 7.93 16.48
N ALA A 55 10.91 7.10 16.72
CA ALA A 55 12.30 7.56 16.88
C ALA A 55 12.81 8.25 15.60
N LEU A 56 12.63 7.65 14.43
CA LEU A 56 13.08 8.21 13.15
C LEU A 56 12.29 9.48 12.75
N ARG A 57 11.04 9.63 13.19
CA ARG A 57 10.23 10.83 12.97
C ARG A 57 10.50 11.97 13.95
N SER A 58 11.13 11.70 15.09
CA SER A 58 11.34 12.66 16.18
C SER A 58 12.17 13.90 15.78
N THR A 59 12.97 13.79 14.71
CA THR A 59 13.79 14.90 14.19
C THR A 59 12.98 15.99 13.51
N GLY A 60 11.71 15.72 13.19
CA GLY A 60 10.87 16.67 12.45
C GLY A 60 11.30 16.87 10.99
N ARG A 61 12.16 16.00 10.43
CA ARG A 61 12.56 16.12 9.03
C ARG A 61 11.35 15.99 8.09
N ARG A 62 11.44 16.62 6.93
CA ARG A 62 10.37 16.56 5.95
C ARG A 62 10.34 15.18 5.28
N LEU A 63 9.14 14.62 5.13
CA LEU A 63 8.95 13.34 4.46
C LEU A 63 9.16 13.49 2.94
N ASP A 64 9.74 12.48 2.31
CA ASP A 64 9.71 12.35 0.85
C ASP A 64 8.33 11.84 0.38
N VAL A 65 8.14 11.71 -0.95
CA VAL A 65 6.85 11.31 -1.53
C VAL A 65 6.42 9.91 -1.10
N PHE A 66 7.35 8.99 -0.96
CA PHE A 66 7.07 7.60 -0.59
C PHE A 66 6.70 7.50 0.90
N GLU A 67 7.43 8.20 1.74
CA GLU A 67 7.14 8.30 3.17
C GLU A 67 5.81 9.01 3.42
N ALA A 68 5.58 10.16 2.77
CA ALA A 68 4.32 10.89 2.89
C ALA A 68 3.13 10.01 2.48
N ALA A 69 3.26 9.23 1.42
CA ALA A 69 2.24 8.26 1.00
C ALA A 69 2.01 7.14 2.04
N ALA A 70 3.08 6.57 2.59
CA ALA A 70 2.99 5.49 3.58
C ALA A 70 2.41 5.94 4.93
N PHE A 71 2.48 7.24 5.24
CA PHE A 71 1.93 7.84 6.47
C PHE A 71 0.64 8.65 6.26
N ASP A 72 0.05 8.60 5.05
CA ASP A 72 -1.18 9.34 4.68
C ASP A 72 -1.07 10.86 4.90
N ASP A 73 0.13 11.42 4.74
CA ASP A 73 0.35 12.86 4.86
C ASP A 73 -0.04 13.57 3.57
N ALA A 74 -1.35 13.73 3.39
CA ALA A 74 -1.93 14.36 2.21
C ALA A 74 -1.46 15.81 2.00
N ASN A 75 -1.17 16.55 3.07
CA ASN A 75 -0.66 17.91 2.96
C ASN A 75 0.75 17.92 2.39
N ARG A 76 1.61 17.05 2.92
CA ARG A 76 2.98 16.91 2.42
C ARG A 76 3.01 16.42 0.97
N LEU A 77 2.11 15.52 0.58
CA LEU A 77 1.97 15.07 -0.81
C LEU A 77 1.56 16.23 -1.73
N ARG A 78 0.60 17.08 -1.34
CA ARG A 78 0.22 18.24 -2.14
C ARG A 78 1.39 19.22 -2.33
N GLU A 79 2.18 19.50 -1.28
CA GLU A 79 3.39 20.32 -1.38
C GLU A 79 4.36 19.74 -2.41
N LEU A 80 4.72 18.47 -2.23
CA LEU A 80 5.69 17.77 -3.08
C LEU A 80 5.26 17.73 -4.55
N LEU A 81 3.98 17.41 -4.81
CA LEU A 81 3.47 17.35 -6.18
C LEU A 81 3.30 18.74 -6.82
N SER A 82 3.13 19.80 -6.02
CA SER A 82 3.16 21.18 -6.53
C SER A 82 4.56 21.63 -6.94
N GLU A 83 5.60 21.14 -6.24
CA GLU A 83 7.02 21.41 -6.54
C GLU A 83 7.50 20.57 -7.73
N ASP A 84 7.17 19.29 -7.75
CA ASP A 84 7.51 18.37 -8.86
C ASP A 84 6.37 17.36 -9.13
N PRO A 85 5.50 17.60 -10.10
CA PRO A 85 4.41 16.69 -10.46
C PRO A 85 4.86 15.28 -10.87
N ARG A 86 6.12 15.10 -11.32
CA ARG A 86 6.64 13.79 -11.73
C ARG A 86 6.74 12.82 -10.56
N LEU A 87 6.75 13.31 -9.32
CA LEU A 87 6.76 12.48 -8.12
C LEU A 87 5.52 11.59 -7.99
N ALA A 88 4.38 11.95 -8.61
CA ALA A 88 3.18 11.12 -8.62
C ALA A 88 3.41 9.73 -9.28
N THR A 89 4.33 9.67 -10.24
CA THR A 89 4.67 8.44 -10.99
C THR A 89 6.07 7.90 -10.69
N ALA A 90 6.77 8.49 -9.71
CA ALA A 90 8.12 8.08 -9.33
C ALA A 90 8.14 6.66 -8.72
N TRP A 91 9.27 6.00 -8.85
CA TRP A 91 9.52 4.66 -8.33
C TRP A 91 10.48 4.71 -7.14
N SER A 92 10.12 4.02 -6.09
CA SER A 92 11.01 3.75 -4.96
C SER A 92 12.06 2.67 -5.32
N PRO A 93 13.16 2.58 -4.59
CA PRO A 93 14.20 1.57 -4.86
C PRO A 93 13.71 0.12 -4.80
N ASP A 94 12.66 -0.16 -4.01
CA ASP A 94 12.04 -1.47 -3.87
C ASP A 94 10.96 -1.76 -4.93
N GLY A 95 10.82 -0.87 -5.94
CA GLY A 95 9.99 -1.07 -7.12
C GLY A 95 8.50 -0.78 -6.92
N PHE A 96 8.15 0.06 -5.94
CA PHE A 96 6.79 0.55 -5.75
C PHE A 96 6.66 2.02 -6.16
N THR A 97 5.47 2.46 -6.53
CA THR A 97 5.13 3.88 -6.61
C THR A 97 4.58 4.38 -5.27
N ALA A 98 4.50 5.70 -5.10
CA ALA A 98 3.87 6.28 -3.92
C ALA A 98 2.42 5.79 -3.74
N LEU A 99 1.67 5.56 -4.84
CA LEU A 99 0.31 5.03 -4.79
C LEU A 99 0.25 3.58 -4.28
N HIS A 100 1.24 2.74 -4.59
CA HIS A 100 1.34 1.40 -3.98
C HIS A 100 1.51 1.48 -2.46
N LEU A 101 2.36 2.41 -1.98
CA LEU A 101 2.61 2.58 -0.55
C LEU A 101 1.39 3.16 0.18
N ALA A 102 0.70 4.14 -0.42
CA ALA A 102 -0.58 4.62 0.09
C ALA A 102 -1.62 3.50 0.16
N ALA A 103 -1.67 2.64 -0.86
CA ALA A 103 -2.60 1.50 -0.91
C ALA A 103 -2.29 0.43 0.15
N PHE A 104 -1.03 0.22 0.47
CA PHE A 104 -0.61 -0.80 1.44
C PHE A 104 -0.64 -0.29 2.89
N PHE A 105 -0.07 0.90 3.15
CA PHE A 105 0.13 1.42 4.51
C PHE A 105 -0.78 2.56 4.87
N GLY A 106 -1.07 3.43 3.89
CA GLY A 106 -1.65 4.74 4.10
C GLY A 106 -3.16 4.73 4.21
N GLY A 107 -3.73 5.84 3.86
CA GLY A 107 -5.15 6.08 3.87
C GLY A 107 -5.67 6.67 2.56
N ALA A 108 -6.95 6.96 2.54
CA ALA A 108 -7.62 7.40 1.32
C ALA A 108 -7.23 8.82 0.90
N ASP A 109 -6.84 9.68 1.85
CA ASP A 109 -6.53 11.08 1.56
C ASP A 109 -5.24 11.23 0.74
N GLY A 110 -4.18 10.51 1.14
CA GLY A 110 -2.92 10.47 0.39
C GLY A 110 -3.07 9.81 -0.97
N ALA A 111 -3.83 8.70 -1.05
CA ALA A 111 -4.14 8.04 -2.30
C ALA A 111 -4.92 8.95 -3.26
N ALA A 112 -5.89 9.74 -2.75
CA ALA A 112 -6.66 10.71 -3.55
C ALA A 112 -5.73 11.78 -4.14
N VAL A 113 -4.84 12.36 -3.33
CA VAL A 113 -3.88 13.38 -3.79
C VAL A 113 -2.96 12.84 -4.89
N LEU A 114 -2.47 11.60 -4.74
CA LEU A 114 -1.63 10.97 -5.76
C LEU A 114 -2.38 10.73 -7.07
N LEU A 115 -3.62 10.23 -6.98
CA LEU A 115 -4.49 10.01 -8.16
C LEU A 115 -4.83 11.34 -8.87
N ASP A 116 -5.14 12.38 -8.12
CA ASP A 116 -5.39 13.73 -8.64
C ASP A 116 -4.12 14.32 -9.28
N GLY A 117 -2.95 13.95 -8.78
CA GLY A 117 -1.63 14.29 -9.33
C GLY A 117 -1.19 13.45 -10.54
N GLY A 118 -2.03 12.53 -11.01
CA GLY A 118 -1.78 11.74 -12.22
C GLY A 118 -1.07 10.40 -11.97
N ALA A 119 -1.09 9.89 -10.73
CA ALA A 119 -0.63 8.51 -10.48
C ALA A 119 -1.52 7.50 -11.22
N ASP A 120 -0.89 6.54 -11.91
CA ASP A 120 -1.61 5.47 -12.61
C ASP A 120 -2.13 4.43 -11.60
N PRO A 121 -3.47 4.23 -11.48
CA PRO A 121 -4.04 3.27 -10.55
C PRO A 121 -3.78 1.81 -10.95
N ASP A 122 -3.41 1.57 -12.20
CA ASP A 122 -3.26 0.23 -12.77
C ASP A 122 -1.80 -0.22 -12.94
N VAL A 123 -0.84 0.63 -12.56
CA VAL A 123 0.58 0.31 -12.71
C VAL A 123 0.98 -0.86 -11.83
N TYR A 124 1.67 -1.85 -12.41
CA TYR A 124 2.23 -2.98 -11.65
C TYR A 124 3.58 -2.61 -11.03
N SER A 125 3.81 -3.08 -9.80
CA SER A 125 5.12 -2.95 -9.14
C SER A 125 6.24 -3.59 -9.97
N ARG A 126 7.45 -3.03 -9.88
CA ARG A 126 8.66 -3.47 -10.61
C ARG A 126 9.50 -4.48 -9.81
N ASN A 127 8.86 -5.17 -8.89
CA ASN A 127 9.48 -6.22 -8.09
C ASN A 127 8.79 -7.56 -8.31
N ASP A 128 9.25 -8.60 -7.62
CA ASP A 128 8.73 -9.96 -7.78
C ASP A 128 7.27 -10.14 -7.36
N PHE A 129 6.68 -9.16 -6.66
CA PHE A 129 5.27 -9.22 -6.27
C PHE A 129 4.32 -9.00 -7.45
N GLN A 130 4.70 -8.15 -8.42
CA GLN A 130 3.87 -7.82 -9.59
C GLN A 130 2.42 -7.49 -9.21
N VAL A 131 2.25 -6.55 -8.31
CA VAL A 131 0.94 -6.12 -7.80
C VAL A 131 0.58 -4.73 -8.33
N ALA A 132 -0.69 -4.50 -8.64
CA ALA A 132 -1.23 -3.16 -8.80
C ALA A 132 -1.68 -2.61 -7.43
N PRO A 133 -1.82 -1.27 -7.26
CA PRO A 133 -2.25 -0.67 -6.00
C PRO A 133 -3.53 -1.28 -5.41
N ILE A 134 -4.50 -1.64 -6.25
CA ILE A 134 -5.76 -2.23 -5.82
C ILE A 134 -5.59 -3.59 -5.12
N HIS A 135 -4.59 -4.40 -5.47
CA HIS A 135 -4.32 -5.66 -4.79
C HIS A 135 -3.87 -5.43 -3.35
N SER A 136 -2.95 -4.47 -3.15
CA SER A 136 -2.46 -4.11 -1.82
C SER A 136 -3.59 -3.55 -0.94
N ALA A 137 -4.44 -2.70 -1.52
CA ALA A 137 -5.57 -2.09 -0.81
C ALA A 137 -6.65 -3.12 -0.45
N ALA A 138 -7.02 -4.01 -1.37
CA ALA A 138 -8.07 -5.01 -1.17
C ALA A 138 -7.76 -6.01 -0.03
N ALA A 139 -6.49 -6.17 0.31
CA ALA A 139 -6.05 -7.04 1.40
C ALA A 139 -6.33 -6.47 2.82
N GLY A 140 -6.56 -5.16 2.97
CA GLY A 140 -6.77 -4.60 4.31
C GLY A 140 -7.03 -3.09 4.38
N ARG A 141 -7.13 -2.42 3.25
CA ARG A 141 -7.38 -0.96 3.17
C ARG A 141 -8.65 -0.68 2.34
N GLU A 142 -9.79 -1.16 2.83
CA GLU A 142 -11.06 -1.11 2.11
C GLU A 142 -11.39 0.29 1.57
N ALA A 143 -11.17 1.35 2.35
CA ALA A 143 -11.42 2.73 1.92
C ALA A 143 -10.58 3.11 0.70
N VAL A 144 -9.30 2.73 0.68
CA VAL A 144 -8.40 3.00 -0.45
C VAL A 144 -8.80 2.15 -1.66
N ALA A 145 -9.14 0.88 -1.46
CA ALA A 145 -9.58 0.00 -2.55
C ALA A 145 -10.84 0.55 -3.22
N ARG A 146 -11.82 0.99 -2.44
CA ARG A 146 -13.05 1.60 -2.95
C ARG A 146 -12.77 2.93 -3.69
N LEU A 147 -11.84 3.74 -3.18
CA LEU A 147 -11.39 4.94 -3.88
C LEU A 147 -10.77 4.59 -5.23
N LEU A 148 -9.89 3.59 -5.31
CA LEU A 148 -9.28 3.14 -6.56
C LEU A 148 -10.34 2.68 -7.56
N VAL A 149 -11.33 1.89 -7.12
CA VAL A 149 -12.48 1.48 -7.95
C VAL A 149 -13.25 2.71 -8.44
N ALA A 150 -13.56 3.65 -7.57
CA ALA A 150 -14.28 4.89 -7.93
C ALA A 150 -13.50 5.78 -8.91
N ARG A 151 -12.15 5.63 -8.95
CA ARG A 151 -11.26 6.34 -9.88
C ARG A 151 -10.97 5.52 -11.15
N GLY A 152 -11.70 4.42 -11.38
CA GLY A 152 -11.63 3.64 -12.61
C GLY A 152 -10.50 2.61 -12.67
N ALA A 153 -9.92 2.23 -11.53
CA ALA A 153 -8.94 1.15 -11.50
C ALA A 153 -9.53 -0.16 -12.07
N LYS A 154 -8.73 -0.90 -12.82
CA LYS A 154 -9.12 -2.20 -13.36
C LYS A 154 -9.36 -3.19 -12.22
N VAL A 155 -10.52 -3.84 -12.23
CA VAL A 155 -10.95 -4.74 -11.15
C VAL A 155 -10.70 -6.22 -11.43
N ASN A 156 -10.48 -6.59 -12.72
CA ASN A 156 -10.21 -7.98 -13.15
C ASN A 156 -8.72 -8.26 -13.34
N VAL A 157 -7.86 -7.43 -12.74
CA VAL A 157 -6.43 -7.64 -12.71
C VAL A 157 -6.08 -8.78 -11.76
N ALA A 158 -5.11 -9.61 -12.14
CA ALA A 158 -4.62 -10.71 -11.30
C ALA A 158 -3.17 -10.46 -10.89
N GLN A 159 -2.86 -10.66 -9.61
CA GLN A 159 -1.49 -10.79 -9.11
C GLN A 159 -1.02 -12.24 -9.23
N ARG A 160 0.19 -12.54 -8.70
CA ARG A 160 0.71 -13.93 -8.69
C ARG A 160 -0.35 -14.93 -8.22
N HIS A 161 -0.33 -16.11 -8.85
CA HIS A 161 -1.27 -17.20 -8.60
C HIS A 161 -2.72 -16.91 -8.96
N GLY A 162 -2.97 -15.92 -9.83
CA GLY A 162 -4.31 -15.62 -10.34
C GLY A 162 -5.26 -14.94 -9.35
N TRP A 163 -4.73 -14.38 -8.25
CA TRP A 163 -5.57 -13.68 -7.27
C TRP A 163 -6.02 -12.32 -7.79
N THR A 164 -7.33 -12.10 -7.79
CA THR A 164 -7.95 -10.80 -8.11
C THR A 164 -8.28 -10.01 -6.84
N PRO A 165 -8.54 -8.69 -6.94
CA PRO A 165 -9.05 -7.90 -5.82
C PRO A 165 -10.31 -8.49 -5.18
N LEU A 166 -11.19 -9.11 -5.98
CA LEU A 166 -12.42 -9.74 -5.50
C LEU A 166 -12.13 -10.95 -4.59
N HIS A 167 -11.09 -11.74 -4.90
CA HIS A 167 -10.64 -12.83 -4.02
C HIS A 167 -10.23 -12.31 -2.64
N SER A 168 -9.42 -11.23 -2.61
CA SER A 168 -8.94 -10.63 -1.36
C SER A 168 -10.08 -10.00 -0.55
N ALA A 169 -10.97 -9.27 -1.20
CA ALA A 169 -12.12 -8.64 -0.55
C ALA A 169 -13.07 -9.69 0.07
N ALA A 170 -13.33 -10.76 -0.66
CA ALA A 170 -14.21 -11.85 -0.21
C ALA A 170 -13.59 -12.65 0.96
N GLN A 171 -12.29 -12.94 0.89
CA GLN A 171 -11.57 -13.64 1.95
C GLN A 171 -11.58 -12.86 3.28
N ASN A 172 -11.44 -11.52 3.20
CA ASN A 172 -11.36 -10.65 4.37
C ASN A 172 -12.74 -10.15 4.87
N GLY A 173 -13.84 -10.52 4.22
CA GLY A 173 -15.17 -10.14 4.64
C GLY A 173 -15.54 -8.68 4.33
N HIS A 174 -14.86 -8.03 3.39
CA HIS A 174 -15.08 -6.62 3.00
C HIS A 174 -16.31 -6.48 2.09
N ALA A 175 -17.52 -6.60 2.65
CA ALA A 175 -18.75 -6.64 1.88
C ALA A 175 -18.97 -5.42 0.99
N GLN A 176 -18.71 -4.20 1.48
CA GLN A 176 -18.85 -2.98 0.70
C GLN A 176 -17.85 -2.91 -0.47
N LEU A 177 -16.65 -3.46 -0.31
CA LEU A 177 -15.68 -3.54 -1.39
C LEU A 177 -16.10 -4.60 -2.43
N VAL A 178 -16.63 -5.75 -1.99
CA VAL A 178 -17.21 -6.76 -2.89
C VAL A 178 -18.30 -6.13 -3.75
N ASP A 179 -19.25 -5.39 -3.16
CA ASP A 179 -20.28 -4.69 -3.90
C ASP A 179 -19.72 -3.68 -4.90
N ALA A 180 -18.71 -2.90 -4.50
CA ALA A 180 -18.07 -1.91 -5.39
C ALA A 180 -17.33 -2.58 -6.55
N LEU A 181 -16.63 -3.68 -6.30
CA LEU A 181 -15.92 -4.45 -7.33
C LEU A 181 -16.88 -5.08 -8.32
N LEU A 182 -17.97 -5.68 -7.85
CA LEU A 182 -19.02 -6.26 -8.72
C LEU A 182 -19.71 -5.17 -9.55
N ALA A 183 -20.03 -4.03 -8.97
CA ALA A 183 -20.60 -2.89 -9.69
C ALA A 183 -19.66 -2.33 -10.76
N ALA A 184 -18.34 -2.47 -10.57
CA ALA A 184 -17.30 -2.09 -11.53
C ALA A 184 -17.00 -3.21 -12.55
N GLY A 185 -17.75 -4.33 -12.55
CA GLY A 185 -17.60 -5.42 -13.50
C GLY A 185 -16.55 -6.47 -13.12
N ALA A 186 -16.28 -6.65 -11.83
CA ALA A 186 -15.46 -7.77 -11.39
C ALA A 186 -16.16 -9.11 -11.68
N ASP A 187 -15.41 -10.05 -12.26
CA ASP A 187 -15.93 -11.38 -12.58
C ASP A 187 -16.11 -12.23 -11.30
N PRO A 188 -17.35 -12.56 -10.90
CA PRO A 188 -17.61 -13.37 -9.71
C PRO A 188 -17.16 -14.83 -9.85
N ASN A 189 -16.94 -15.30 -11.09
CA ASN A 189 -16.53 -16.66 -11.42
C ASN A 189 -15.03 -16.80 -11.64
N ALA A 190 -14.27 -15.71 -11.55
CA ALA A 190 -12.82 -15.77 -11.69
C ALA A 190 -12.22 -16.77 -10.69
N THR A 191 -11.31 -17.62 -11.16
CA THR A 191 -10.58 -18.58 -10.32
C THR A 191 -9.12 -18.22 -10.25
N ASN A 192 -8.51 -18.47 -9.09
CA ASN A 192 -7.05 -18.47 -8.99
C ASN A 192 -6.44 -19.74 -9.60
N GLU A 193 -5.11 -19.87 -9.61
CA GLU A 193 -4.42 -21.05 -10.15
C GLU A 193 -4.81 -22.37 -9.44
N GLY A 194 -5.32 -22.31 -8.22
CA GLY A 194 -5.86 -23.45 -7.47
C GLY A 194 -7.32 -23.79 -7.80
N GLY A 195 -7.94 -23.10 -8.76
CA GLY A 195 -9.36 -23.29 -9.10
C GLY A 195 -10.34 -22.72 -8.05
N VAL A 196 -9.84 -21.88 -7.11
CA VAL A 196 -10.64 -21.34 -6.00
C VAL A 196 -11.26 -20.02 -6.43
N THR A 197 -12.54 -19.86 -6.18
CA THR A 197 -13.30 -18.62 -6.44
C THR A 197 -13.35 -17.69 -5.22
N ALA A 198 -13.74 -16.43 -5.43
CA ALA A 198 -14.00 -15.50 -4.34
C ALA A 198 -15.10 -16.02 -3.39
N ALA A 199 -16.13 -16.70 -3.91
CA ALA A 199 -17.20 -17.30 -3.11
C ALA A 199 -16.68 -18.43 -2.20
N ASP A 200 -15.73 -19.25 -2.67
CA ASP A 200 -15.10 -20.30 -1.86
C ASP A 200 -14.29 -19.72 -0.70
N LEU A 201 -13.57 -18.62 -0.96
CA LEU A 201 -12.82 -17.90 0.07
C LEU A 201 -13.74 -17.27 1.12
N ALA A 202 -14.83 -16.62 0.69
CA ALA A 202 -15.83 -16.07 1.59
C ALA A 202 -16.47 -17.17 2.47
N ARG A 203 -16.78 -18.32 1.88
CA ARG A 203 -17.34 -19.48 2.61
C ARG A 203 -16.36 -20.00 3.66
N LYS A 204 -15.08 -20.13 3.29
CA LYS A 204 -14.02 -20.53 4.23
C LYS A 204 -13.83 -19.52 5.36
N GLY A 205 -14.01 -18.23 5.08
CA GLY A 205 -13.95 -17.14 6.07
C GLY A 205 -15.23 -16.98 6.91
N GLY A 206 -16.31 -17.74 6.63
CA GLY A 206 -17.60 -17.62 7.31
C GLY A 206 -18.43 -16.40 6.91
N HIS A 207 -18.13 -15.78 5.77
CA HIS A 207 -18.78 -14.55 5.28
C HIS A 207 -20.00 -14.85 4.43
N GLN A 208 -21.05 -15.45 5.03
CA GLN A 208 -22.21 -15.97 4.29
C GLN A 208 -22.92 -14.92 3.42
N ALA A 209 -23.06 -13.69 3.89
CA ALA A 209 -23.67 -12.61 3.10
C ALA A 209 -22.92 -12.32 1.78
N ILE A 210 -21.58 -12.44 1.81
CA ILE A 210 -20.74 -12.29 0.60
C ILE A 210 -20.95 -13.50 -0.33
N VAL A 211 -21.03 -14.71 0.21
CA VAL A 211 -21.30 -15.93 -0.58
C VAL A 211 -22.61 -15.77 -1.34
N ASP A 212 -23.68 -15.36 -0.65
CA ASP A 212 -25.01 -15.19 -1.26
C ASP A 212 -25.00 -14.10 -2.33
N ARG A 213 -24.29 -13.00 -2.08
CA ARG A 213 -24.11 -11.89 -3.02
C ARG A 213 -23.38 -12.33 -4.31
N LEU A 214 -22.26 -13.05 -4.16
CA LEU A 214 -21.48 -13.55 -5.29
C LEU A 214 -22.25 -14.57 -6.11
N ALA A 215 -23.02 -15.47 -5.45
CA ALA A 215 -23.85 -16.43 -6.12
C ALA A 215 -24.99 -15.75 -6.93
N ALA A 216 -25.61 -14.72 -6.36
CA ALA A 216 -26.64 -13.95 -7.07
C ALA A 216 -26.08 -13.23 -8.30
N GLU A 217 -24.85 -12.68 -8.20
CA GLU A 217 -24.21 -12.00 -9.33
C GLU A 217 -23.80 -12.98 -10.43
N ALA A 218 -23.24 -14.14 -10.07
CA ALA A 218 -22.83 -15.20 -11.01
C ALA A 218 -24.01 -15.79 -11.79
N ALA A 219 -25.24 -15.73 -11.24
CA ALA A 219 -26.47 -16.22 -11.89
C ALA A 219 -27.11 -15.19 -12.83
N ARG A 220 -26.59 -13.97 -12.92
CA ARG A 220 -27.14 -12.95 -13.84
C ARG A 220 -26.82 -13.31 -15.30
N PRO A 221 -27.80 -13.24 -16.22
CA PRO A 221 -27.49 -13.36 -17.63
C PRO A 221 -26.58 -12.23 -18.08
N GLN A 222 -25.52 -12.58 -18.81
CA GLN A 222 -24.60 -11.61 -19.42
C GLN A 222 -25.24 -10.92 -20.63
#